data_83db5fa89a359fe3bbe22e11e408db6e
#
_entry.id   83db5fa89a359fe3bbe22e11e408db6e
#
_cell.length_a   1.000
_cell.length_b   1.000
_cell.length_c   1.000
_cell.angle_alpha   90.00
_cell.angle_beta   90.00
_cell.angle_gamma   90.00
#
_symmetry.space_group_name_H-M   'P 1'
#
loop_
_entity.id
_entity.type
_entity.pdbx_description
1 polymer ?
#
loop_
_entity_poly.entity_id
_entity_poly.type
_entity_poly.pdbx_seq_one_letter_code
_entity_poly.pdbx_strand_id
1 'polypeptide(L)'
;MKVILVNGSPHEKGCTYTALKEVASALEQEGIETDIFWIGTKAIAGCIACHGCAKTGRCVFHDKVNEFLELASAYDGYIFGSPVHWAAAGGAITSFMDRVFYTAVCSGQKTFYLKPAAAVVSARRAGTTAAFEQLNKYFMLMQMPV
;
A
#
# COMPACT_ATOMS: atom_id res chain seq x y z
N MET A 1 15.93 10.40 4.07
CA MET A 1 14.73 9.96 3.33
C MET A 1 14.27 8.64 3.91
N LYS A 2 12.96 8.46 4.06
CA LYS A 2 12.40 7.27 4.69
C LYS A 2 11.30 6.68 3.81
N VAL A 3 11.34 5.37 3.56
CA VAL A 3 10.40 4.66 2.70
C VAL A 3 9.67 3.56 3.47
N ILE A 4 8.35 3.47 3.33
CA ILE A 4 7.56 2.39 3.90
C ILE A 4 7.17 1.38 2.81
N LEU A 5 7.41 0.09 3.10
CA LEU A 5 7.07 -1.01 2.23
C LEU A 5 5.86 -1.77 2.81
N VAL A 6 4.76 -1.76 2.10
CA VAL A 6 3.50 -2.40 2.55
C VAL A 6 3.45 -3.84 2.04
N ASN A 7 3.47 -4.79 2.95
CA ASN A 7 3.29 -6.21 2.63
C ASN A 7 1.80 -6.56 2.62
N GLY A 8 1.22 -6.69 1.43
CA GLY A 8 -0.18 -7.08 1.18
C GLY A 8 -0.44 -8.58 1.12
N SER A 9 0.56 -9.40 1.44
CA SER A 9 0.42 -10.86 1.46
C SER A 9 -0.26 -11.33 2.76
N PRO A 10 -1.10 -12.38 2.71
CA PRO A 10 -1.59 -13.05 3.91
C PRO A 10 -0.46 -13.77 4.67
N HIS A 11 0.68 -14.02 4.01
CA HIS A 11 1.87 -14.60 4.63
C HIS A 11 2.86 -13.51 5.02
N GLU A 12 3.07 -13.33 6.32
CA GLU A 12 3.96 -12.29 6.85
C GLU A 12 5.38 -12.36 6.26
N LYS A 13 5.92 -13.57 6.14
CA LYS A 13 7.27 -13.84 5.63
C LYS A 13 7.27 -14.74 4.39
N GLY A 14 6.34 -14.48 3.45
CA GLY A 14 6.24 -15.20 2.17
C GLY A 14 7.04 -14.55 1.04
N CYS A 15 6.79 -14.97 -0.21
CA CYS A 15 7.50 -14.48 -1.39
C CYS A 15 7.39 -12.95 -1.58
N THR A 16 6.23 -12.37 -1.31
CA THR A 16 6.06 -10.90 -1.37
C THR A 16 6.97 -10.20 -0.36
N TYR A 17 7.04 -10.71 0.88
CA TYR A 17 7.94 -10.18 1.90
C TYR A 17 9.41 -10.30 1.47
N THR A 18 9.83 -11.45 0.92
CA THR A 18 11.20 -11.64 0.44
C THR A 18 11.55 -10.60 -0.62
N ALA A 19 10.67 -10.39 -1.60
CA ALA A 19 10.89 -9.38 -2.63
C ALA A 19 10.96 -7.95 -2.04
N LEU A 20 10.09 -7.62 -1.09
CA LEU A 20 10.14 -6.33 -0.40
C LEU A 20 11.42 -6.16 0.43
N LYS A 21 11.93 -7.23 1.05
CA LYS A 21 13.20 -7.20 1.79
C LYS A 21 14.40 -6.93 0.87
N GLU A 22 14.41 -7.48 -0.33
CA GLU A 22 15.47 -7.18 -1.32
C GLU A 22 15.43 -5.70 -1.72
N VAL A 23 14.23 -5.16 -1.98
CA VAL A 23 14.07 -3.72 -2.27
C VAL A 23 14.51 -2.87 -1.08
N ALA A 24 14.10 -3.22 0.14
CA ALA A 24 14.51 -2.52 1.35
C ALA A 24 16.03 -2.52 1.50
N SER A 25 16.67 -3.68 1.32
CA SER A 25 18.12 -3.80 1.41
C SER A 25 18.86 -2.92 0.40
N ALA A 26 18.35 -2.84 -0.85
CA ALA A 26 18.92 -1.95 -1.86
C ALA A 26 18.79 -0.47 -1.49
N LEU A 27 17.63 -0.06 -0.96
CA LEU A 27 17.41 1.31 -0.49
C LEU A 27 18.32 1.66 0.70
N GLU A 28 18.49 0.73 1.65
CA GLU A 28 19.34 0.91 2.81
C GLU A 28 20.81 1.06 2.44
N GLN A 29 21.28 0.37 1.41
CA GLN A 29 22.64 0.54 0.85
C GLN A 29 22.87 1.96 0.29
N GLU A 30 21.81 2.62 -0.17
CA GLU A 30 21.83 4.00 -0.63
C GLU A 30 21.53 5.03 0.51
N GLY A 31 21.53 4.59 1.76
CA GLY A 31 21.30 5.46 2.92
C GLY A 31 19.84 5.88 3.14
N ILE A 32 18.90 5.15 2.57
CA ILE A 32 17.46 5.38 2.73
C ILE A 32 16.92 4.47 3.83
N GLU A 33 16.33 5.04 4.88
CA GLU A 33 15.68 4.26 5.94
C GLU A 33 14.42 3.55 5.41
N THR A 34 14.23 2.31 5.84
CA THR A 34 13.07 1.52 5.42
C THR A 34 12.33 0.89 6.59
N ASP A 35 11.00 0.81 6.47
CA ASP A 35 10.14 0.03 7.36
C ASP A 35 9.21 -0.86 6.54
N ILE A 36 8.94 -2.07 7.02
CA ILE A 36 7.95 -2.97 6.41
C ILE A 36 6.69 -3.00 7.27
N PHE A 37 5.58 -2.58 6.68
CA PHE A 37 4.24 -2.63 7.27
C PHE A 37 3.44 -3.82 6.73
N TRP A 38 3.14 -4.79 7.56
CA TRP A 38 2.31 -5.92 7.18
C TRP A 38 0.84 -5.66 7.49
N ILE A 39 -0.03 -5.83 6.49
CA ILE A 39 -1.49 -5.59 6.64
C ILE A 39 -2.20 -6.70 7.44
N GLY A 40 -1.52 -7.81 7.73
CA GLY A 40 -2.06 -8.91 8.52
C GLY A 40 -2.92 -9.89 7.73
N THR A 41 -3.56 -10.80 8.46
CA THR A 41 -4.47 -11.84 7.92
C THR A 41 -5.94 -11.56 8.21
N LYS A 42 -6.25 -10.58 9.04
CA LYS A 42 -7.63 -10.20 9.32
C LYS A 42 -8.28 -9.61 8.06
N ALA A 43 -9.57 -9.89 7.87
CA ALA A 43 -10.32 -9.35 6.75
C ALA A 43 -10.28 -7.82 6.75
N ILE A 44 -9.89 -7.24 5.61
CA ILE A 44 -9.95 -5.80 5.36
C ILE A 44 -11.17 -5.56 4.47
N ALA A 45 -12.19 -4.93 5.03
CA ALA A 45 -13.38 -4.58 4.28
C ALA A 45 -13.05 -3.54 3.19
N GLY A 46 -13.72 -3.61 2.05
CA GLY A 46 -13.68 -2.57 1.03
C GLY A 46 -14.27 -1.25 1.53
N CYS A 47 -14.03 -0.17 0.79
CA CYS A 47 -14.65 1.12 1.09
C CYS A 47 -16.17 1.05 0.91
N ILE A 48 -16.93 1.47 1.91
CA ILE A 48 -18.41 1.51 1.88
C ILE A 48 -18.96 2.88 1.47
N ALA A 49 -18.11 3.79 1.02
CA ALA A 49 -18.46 5.15 0.57
C ALA A 49 -19.30 5.95 1.58
N CYS A 50 -19.08 5.75 2.87
CA CYS A 50 -19.84 6.43 3.94
C CYS A 50 -19.46 7.90 4.16
N HIS A 51 -18.39 8.38 3.53
CA HIS A 51 -17.85 9.74 3.65
C HIS A 51 -17.47 10.18 5.09
N GLY A 52 -17.44 9.27 6.06
CA GLY A 52 -17.06 9.58 7.44
C GLY A 52 -15.64 10.17 7.56
N CYS A 53 -14.72 9.72 6.71
CA CYS A 53 -13.35 10.21 6.66
C CYS A 53 -13.21 11.69 6.27
N ALA A 54 -14.16 12.26 5.54
CA ALA A 54 -14.16 13.70 5.19
C ALA A 54 -14.17 14.62 6.44
N LYS A 55 -14.81 14.16 7.51
CA LYS A 55 -14.91 14.93 8.75
C LYS A 55 -13.83 14.61 9.76
N THR A 56 -13.40 13.35 9.80
CA THR A 56 -12.53 12.85 10.88
C THR A 56 -11.08 12.66 10.46
N GLY A 57 -10.78 12.63 9.15
CA GLY A 57 -9.47 12.26 8.62
C GLY A 57 -9.13 10.78 8.81
N ARG A 58 -10.09 9.96 9.26
CA ARG A 58 -9.91 8.53 9.59
C ARG A 58 -11.02 7.69 8.96
N CYS A 59 -10.69 6.46 8.58
CA CYS A 59 -11.70 5.50 8.15
C CYS A 59 -12.57 5.08 9.34
N VAL A 60 -13.86 4.81 9.10
CA VAL A 60 -14.79 4.35 10.13
C VAL A 60 -14.48 2.95 10.66
N PHE A 61 -13.76 2.14 9.91
CA PHE A 61 -13.30 0.83 10.37
C PHE A 61 -11.99 0.99 11.16
N HIS A 62 -11.95 0.41 12.36
CA HIS A 62 -10.79 0.43 13.25
C HIS A 62 -9.89 -0.77 12.97
N ASP A 63 -9.03 -0.65 11.97
CA ASP A 63 -8.14 -1.71 11.50
C ASP A 63 -6.81 -1.16 10.95
N LYS A 64 -6.04 -2.00 10.26
CA LYS A 64 -4.72 -1.70 9.68
C LYS A 64 -4.69 -0.47 8.78
N VAL A 65 -5.82 -0.05 8.20
CA VAL A 65 -5.90 1.17 7.39
C VAL A 65 -5.63 2.41 8.24
N ASN A 66 -6.29 2.54 9.39
CA ASN A 66 -6.07 3.68 10.27
C ASN A 66 -4.68 3.65 10.92
N GLU A 67 -4.17 2.46 11.29
CA GLU A 67 -2.80 2.32 11.80
C GLU A 67 -1.77 2.82 10.78
N PHE A 68 -1.96 2.49 9.50
CA PHE A 68 -1.09 2.95 8.43
C PHE A 68 -1.19 4.47 8.20
N LEU A 69 -2.41 5.01 8.17
CA LEU A 69 -2.64 6.45 7.95
C LEU A 69 -1.98 7.32 9.03
N GLU A 70 -1.93 6.85 10.29
CA GLU A 70 -1.29 7.56 11.40
C GLU A 70 0.22 7.73 11.20
N LEU A 71 0.88 6.78 10.57
CA LEU A 71 2.32 6.85 10.35
C LEU A 71 2.72 7.26 8.94
N ALA A 72 1.80 7.20 7.97
CA ALA A 72 2.12 7.43 6.56
C ALA A 72 2.77 8.80 6.29
N SER A 73 2.39 9.85 7.00
CA SER A 73 2.94 11.20 6.80
C SER A 73 4.44 11.31 7.10
N ALA A 74 5.00 10.40 7.91
CA ALA A 74 6.40 10.38 8.29
C ALA A 74 7.33 9.82 7.19
N TYR A 75 6.77 9.32 6.08
CA TYR A 75 7.54 8.71 5.00
C TYR A 75 7.56 9.59 3.75
N ASP A 76 8.67 9.50 3.03
CA ASP A 76 8.94 10.25 1.80
C ASP A 76 8.58 9.44 0.54
N GLY A 77 8.46 8.10 0.66
CA GLY A 77 8.13 7.20 -0.44
C GLY A 77 7.40 5.94 0.03
N TYR A 78 6.73 5.27 -0.90
CA TYR A 78 5.85 4.14 -0.60
C TYR A 78 6.04 3.00 -1.60
N ILE A 79 6.14 1.77 -1.11
CA ILE A 79 6.21 0.57 -1.95
C ILE A 79 5.12 -0.39 -1.52
N PHE A 80 4.27 -0.79 -2.47
CA PHE A 80 3.16 -1.70 -2.18
C PHE A 80 3.42 -3.07 -2.79
N GLY A 81 3.53 -4.08 -1.93
CA GLY A 81 3.73 -5.46 -2.32
C GLY A 81 2.44 -6.26 -2.35
N SER A 82 2.20 -7.01 -3.41
CA SER A 82 1.03 -7.88 -3.56
C SER A 82 1.40 -9.25 -4.10
N PRO A 83 0.84 -10.35 -3.56
CA PRO A 83 0.78 -11.58 -4.31
C PRO A 83 -0.26 -11.47 -5.43
N VAL A 84 -0.10 -12.29 -6.47
CA VAL A 84 -1.14 -12.46 -7.49
C VAL A 84 -2.11 -13.56 -7.07
N HIS A 85 -3.39 -13.21 -6.96
CA HIS A 85 -4.48 -14.14 -6.76
C HIS A 85 -5.45 -14.05 -7.95
N TRP A 86 -5.72 -15.19 -8.62
CA TRP A 86 -6.62 -15.23 -9.78
C TRP A 86 -6.32 -14.15 -10.84
N ALA A 87 -5.04 -14.05 -11.23
CA ALA A 87 -4.54 -13.13 -12.23
C ALA A 87 -4.73 -11.63 -11.91
N ALA A 88 -4.93 -11.26 -10.66
CA ALA A 88 -5.08 -9.88 -10.17
C ALA A 88 -4.32 -9.67 -8.86
N ALA A 89 -4.20 -8.44 -8.40
CA ALA A 89 -3.69 -8.13 -7.07
C ALA A 89 -4.61 -8.73 -5.98
N GLY A 90 -4.04 -9.10 -4.85
CA GLY A 90 -4.79 -9.67 -3.74
C GLY A 90 -5.91 -8.74 -3.24
N GLY A 91 -7.12 -9.28 -2.96
CA GLY A 91 -8.26 -8.45 -2.53
C GLY A 91 -8.02 -7.67 -1.25
N ALA A 92 -7.21 -8.20 -0.32
CA ALA A 92 -6.89 -7.48 0.92
C ALA A 92 -6.09 -6.21 0.66
N ILE A 93 -5.07 -6.24 -0.22
CA ILE A 93 -4.27 -5.06 -0.53
C ILE A 93 -5.06 -4.02 -1.31
N THR A 94 -5.92 -4.43 -2.24
CA THR A 94 -6.77 -3.48 -2.97
C THR A 94 -7.80 -2.80 -2.07
N SER A 95 -8.46 -3.55 -1.18
CA SER A 95 -9.36 -2.98 -0.16
C SER A 95 -8.62 -2.04 0.80
N PHE A 96 -7.38 -2.38 1.16
CA PHE A 96 -6.52 -1.53 1.98
C PHE A 96 -6.21 -0.21 1.25
N MET A 97 -5.74 -0.28 0.00
CA MET A 97 -5.39 0.90 -0.82
C MET A 97 -6.60 1.78 -1.11
N ASP A 98 -7.75 1.19 -1.45
CA ASP A 98 -9.02 1.93 -1.63
C ASP A 98 -9.30 2.84 -0.43
N ARG A 99 -9.20 2.29 0.77
CA ARG A 99 -9.55 3.01 1.99
C ARG A 99 -8.46 3.99 2.42
N VAL A 100 -7.18 3.64 2.25
CA VAL A 100 -6.05 4.53 2.55
C VAL A 100 -6.13 5.78 1.69
N PHE A 101 -6.17 5.61 0.37
CA PHE A 101 -6.13 6.73 -0.55
C PHE A 101 -7.42 7.53 -0.56
N TYR A 102 -8.58 6.85 -0.50
CA TYR A 102 -9.85 7.55 -0.40
C TYR A 102 -9.95 8.39 0.88
N THR A 103 -9.46 7.88 2.02
CA THR A 103 -9.43 8.65 3.27
C THR A 103 -8.58 9.91 3.12
N ALA A 104 -7.38 9.81 2.54
CA ALA A 104 -6.50 10.95 2.34
C ALA A 104 -7.14 12.02 1.42
N VAL A 105 -7.69 11.59 0.28
CA VAL A 105 -8.36 12.50 -0.66
C VAL A 105 -9.58 13.16 -0.03
N CYS A 106 -10.45 12.35 0.59
CA CYS A 106 -11.73 12.82 1.12
C CYS A 106 -11.56 13.80 2.30
N SER A 107 -10.47 13.65 3.07
CA SER A 107 -10.11 14.56 4.16
C SER A 107 -9.23 15.75 3.75
N GLY A 108 -8.86 15.84 2.47
CA GLY A 108 -7.99 16.90 1.96
C GLY A 108 -6.51 16.77 2.36
N GLN A 109 -6.09 15.62 2.89
CA GLN A 109 -4.71 15.38 3.28
C GLN A 109 -3.82 15.17 2.05
N LYS A 110 -2.66 15.83 2.04
CA LYS A 110 -1.65 15.69 0.98
C LYS A 110 -0.53 14.69 1.31
N THR A 111 -0.81 13.73 2.17
CA THR A 111 0.17 12.76 2.68
C THR A 111 0.94 12.04 1.58
N PHE A 112 0.28 11.71 0.47
CA PHE A 112 0.85 10.94 -0.65
C PHE A 112 1.21 11.81 -1.86
N TYR A 113 0.76 13.07 -1.90
CA TYR A 113 0.88 13.94 -3.06
C TYR A 113 2.34 14.20 -3.42
N LEU A 114 2.73 13.91 -4.68
CA LEU A 114 4.07 14.02 -5.24
C LEU A 114 5.16 13.21 -4.52
N LYS A 115 4.80 12.28 -3.65
CA LYS A 115 5.75 11.34 -3.07
C LYS A 115 5.86 10.10 -3.98
N PRO A 116 7.08 9.58 -4.24
CA PRO A 116 7.26 8.45 -5.13
C PRO A 116 6.61 7.18 -4.60
N ALA A 117 6.08 6.37 -5.52
CA ALA A 117 5.54 5.07 -5.21
C ALA A 117 5.97 4.00 -6.20
N ALA A 118 6.03 2.75 -5.76
CA ALA A 118 6.29 1.60 -6.60
C ALA A 118 5.46 0.39 -6.18
N ALA A 119 5.26 -0.53 -7.11
CA ALA A 119 4.61 -1.81 -6.83
C ALA A 119 5.60 -2.97 -6.94
N VAL A 120 5.47 -3.94 -6.04
CA VAL A 120 6.17 -5.23 -6.08
C VAL A 120 5.12 -6.33 -6.18
N VAL A 121 5.22 -7.17 -7.20
CA VAL A 121 4.24 -8.22 -7.46
C VAL A 121 4.91 -9.58 -7.48
N SER A 122 4.42 -10.51 -6.66
CA SER A 122 4.89 -11.89 -6.66
C SER A 122 3.82 -12.84 -7.22
N ALA A 123 4.18 -13.68 -8.18
CA ALA A 123 3.26 -14.63 -8.80
C ALA A 123 3.91 -15.99 -9.05
N ARG A 124 3.11 -17.03 -9.01
CA ARG A 124 3.54 -18.37 -9.38
C ARG A 124 3.63 -18.55 -10.90
N ARG A 125 2.72 -17.93 -11.68
CA ARG A 125 2.60 -18.11 -13.13
C ARG A 125 2.28 -16.79 -13.83
N ALA A 126 1.01 -16.50 -14.05
CA ALA A 126 0.50 -15.37 -14.83
C ALA A 126 -0.21 -14.33 -13.95
N GLY A 127 -0.56 -13.18 -14.53
CA GLY A 127 -1.34 -12.12 -13.89
C GLY A 127 -0.51 -11.00 -13.27
N THR A 128 0.82 -11.04 -13.42
CA THR A 128 1.70 -9.98 -12.90
C THR A 128 1.42 -8.64 -13.56
N THR A 129 1.26 -8.59 -14.88
CA THR A 129 0.96 -7.35 -15.61
C THR A 129 -0.34 -6.73 -15.13
N ALA A 130 -1.42 -7.52 -15.06
CA ALA A 130 -2.72 -7.02 -14.60
C ALA A 130 -2.68 -6.53 -13.15
N ALA A 131 -2.02 -7.28 -12.25
CA ALA A 131 -1.85 -6.86 -10.86
C ALA A 131 -0.99 -5.59 -10.74
N PHE A 132 0.09 -5.49 -11.49
CA PHE A 132 0.99 -4.33 -11.49
C PHE A 132 0.26 -3.08 -12.01
N GLU A 133 -0.44 -3.19 -13.14
CA GLU A 133 -1.25 -2.09 -13.68
C GLU A 133 -2.34 -1.66 -12.69
N GLN A 134 -2.99 -2.60 -12.01
CA GLN A 134 -4.01 -2.29 -11.01
C GLN A 134 -3.42 -1.44 -9.86
N LEU A 135 -2.26 -1.81 -9.33
CA LEU A 135 -1.61 -1.04 -8.26
C LEU A 135 -1.15 0.34 -8.75
N ASN A 136 -0.55 0.42 -9.95
CA ASN A 136 -0.09 1.69 -10.50
C ASN A 136 -1.22 2.70 -10.75
N LYS A 137 -2.44 2.25 -11.07
CA LYS A 137 -3.59 3.15 -11.21
C LYS A 137 -3.89 3.94 -9.94
N TYR A 138 -3.71 3.34 -8.77
CA TYR A 138 -3.84 4.05 -7.48
C TYR A 138 -2.81 5.17 -7.37
N PHE A 139 -1.54 4.88 -7.70
CA PHE A 139 -0.47 5.87 -7.59
C PHE A 139 -0.69 7.03 -8.57
N MET A 140 -1.04 6.72 -9.81
CA MET A 140 -1.32 7.74 -10.82
C MET A 140 -2.49 8.64 -10.42
N LEU A 141 -3.59 8.07 -9.89
CA LEU A 141 -4.73 8.84 -9.41
C LEU A 141 -4.36 9.75 -8.23
N MET A 142 -3.46 9.29 -7.38
CA MET A 142 -2.93 10.05 -6.23
C MET A 142 -1.82 11.04 -6.61
N GLN A 143 -1.48 11.16 -7.89
CA GLN A 143 -0.41 12.02 -8.41
C GLN A 143 0.95 11.69 -7.77
N MET A 144 1.20 10.42 -7.53
CA MET A 144 2.48 9.90 -7.05
C MET A 144 3.35 9.53 -8.25
N PRO A 145 4.60 10.01 -8.35
CA PRO A 145 5.56 9.52 -9.36
C PRO A 145 5.79 8.01 -9.19
N VAL A 146 5.81 7.26 -10.31
CA VAL A 146 6.02 5.80 -10.35
C VAL A 146 7.34 5.48 -11.05
#